data_679a44142251bf877673b6e66426ab32
#
_entry.id   679a44142251bf877673b6e66426ab32
#
_cell.length_a   1.000
_cell.length_b   1.000
_cell.length_c   1.000
_cell.angle_alpha   90.00
_cell.angle_beta   90.00
_cell.angle_gamma   90.00
#
_symmetry.space_group_name_H-M   'P 1'
#
loop_
_entity.id
_entity.type
_entity.pdbx_description
1 polymer ?
#
loop_
_entity_poly.entity_id
_entity_poly.type
_entity_poly.pdbx_seq_one_letter_code
_entity_poly.pdbx_strand_id
1 'polypeptide(L)'
;MINVPSVGEQNTRELSRQTLAEVVEPRYDELFTLIRAELCRSGLEGFIGAGIVLTGGTAKIEGAVELAAEIFHMPVRVGAPANIKGLDIVKNPIHATGVGLLLYGAQHLKEGKPSVDEEVEVTGVVGKIKQWIKENF
;
A
#
# COMPACT_ATOMS: atom_id res chain seq x y z
N MET A 1 22.81 -13.51 -10.36
CA MET A 1 21.83 -14.17 -11.22
C MET A 1 20.52 -14.31 -10.49
N ILE A 2 19.41 -14.08 -11.15
CA ILE A 2 18.05 -14.19 -10.63
C ILE A 2 17.28 -15.07 -11.59
N ASN A 3 16.54 -16.04 -11.07
CA ASN A 3 15.65 -16.88 -11.87
C ASN A 3 14.31 -16.16 -12.04
N VAL A 4 13.99 -15.78 -13.27
CA VAL A 4 12.73 -15.13 -13.63
C VAL A 4 11.84 -16.11 -14.37
N PRO A 5 10.61 -16.39 -13.89
CA PRO A 5 9.69 -17.26 -14.60
C PRO A 5 9.25 -16.58 -15.90
N SER A 6 9.25 -17.34 -17.01
CA SER A 6 8.71 -16.87 -18.29
C SER A 6 7.18 -16.93 -18.26
N VAL A 7 6.53 -15.92 -18.83
CA VAL A 7 5.07 -15.90 -18.97
C VAL A 7 4.64 -16.95 -19.99
N GLY A 8 3.89 -17.96 -19.55
CA GLY A 8 3.34 -19.01 -20.41
C GLY A 8 4.28 -20.20 -20.69
N GLU A 9 5.49 -20.22 -20.18
CA GLU A 9 6.42 -21.34 -20.32
C GLU A 9 6.89 -21.87 -18.96
N GLN A 10 7.16 -23.15 -18.86
CA GLN A 10 7.72 -23.77 -17.63
C GLN A 10 9.22 -23.47 -17.43
N ASN A 11 9.85 -22.77 -18.37
CA ASN A 11 11.28 -22.47 -18.32
C ASN A 11 11.54 -21.18 -17.57
N THR A 12 12.44 -21.22 -16.59
CA THR A 12 12.99 -20.05 -15.91
C THR A 12 14.18 -19.52 -16.71
N ARG A 13 14.26 -18.20 -16.86
CA ARG A 13 15.44 -17.50 -17.42
C ARG A 13 16.32 -16.98 -16.30
N GLU A 14 17.62 -17.20 -16.42
CA GLU A 14 18.58 -16.55 -15.53
C GLU A 14 18.89 -15.15 -16.09
N LEU A 15 18.58 -14.13 -15.29
CA LEU A 15 18.92 -12.74 -15.59
C LEU A 15 19.90 -12.19 -14.55
N SER A 16 20.72 -11.22 -14.94
CA SER A 16 21.53 -10.50 -13.98
C SER A 16 20.68 -9.55 -13.14
N ARG A 17 21.08 -9.28 -11.90
CA ARG A 17 20.42 -8.25 -11.07
C ARG A 17 20.47 -6.88 -11.76
N GLN A 18 21.54 -6.61 -12.49
CA GLN A 18 21.70 -5.37 -13.24
C GLN A 18 20.63 -5.22 -14.32
N THR A 19 20.35 -6.26 -15.10
CA THR A 19 19.27 -6.25 -16.11
C THR A 19 17.91 -5.97 -15.50
N LEU A 20 17.65 -6.50 -14.29
CA LEU A 20 16.42 -6.18 -13.56
C LEU A 20 16.41 -4.71 -13.12
N ALA A 21 17.51 -4.20 -12.59
CA ALA A 21 17.63 -2.81 -12.18
C ALA A 21 17.38 -1.84 -13.34
N GLU A 22 17.98 -2.09 -14.50
CA GLU A 22 17.79 -1.30 -15.73
C GLU A 22 16.32 -1.16 -16.17
N VAL A 23 15.48 -2.13 -15.81
CA VAL A 23 14.04 -2.10 -16.10
C VAL A 23 13.24 -1.45 -14.98
N VAL A 24 13.61 -1.69 -13.73
CA VAL A 24 12.85 -1.25 -12.56
C VAL A 24 13.15 0.20 -12.18
N GLU A 25 14.40 0.62 -12.23
CA GLU A 25 14.84 1.95 -11.83
C GLU A 25 14.11 3.08 -12.59
N PRO A 26 13.98 3.05 -13.94
CA PRO A 26 13.23 4.08 -14.66
C PRO A 26 11.76 4.17 -14.25
N ARG A 27 11.15 3.06 -13.82
CA ARG A 27 9.75 3.05 -13.36
C ARG A 27 9.60 3.70 -11.98
N TYR A 28 10.59 3.52 -11.09
CA TYR A 28 10.62 4.22 -9.81
C TYR A 28 10.90 5.70 -9.98
N ASP A 29 11.82 6.06 -10.89
CA ASP A 29 12.12 7.45 -11.24
C ASP A 29 10.85 8.18 -11.72
N GLU A 30 10.14 7.59 -12.68
CA GLU A 30 8.87 8.11 -13.19
C GLU A 30 7.85 8.28 -12.06
N LEU A 31 7.66 7.24 -11.23
CA LEU A 31 6.70 7.26 -10.13
C LEU A 31 7.03 8.37 -9.12
N PHE A 32 8.27 8.46 -8.67
CA PHE A 32 8.68 9.46 -7.69
C PHE A 32 8.62 10.88 -8.26
N THR A 33 8.96 11.05 -9.53
CA THR A 33 8.84 12.33 -10.24
C THR A 33 7.39 12.78 -10.32
N LEU A 34 6.45 11.89 -10.65
CA LEU A 34 5.02 12.20 -10.66
C LEU A 34 4.49 12.57 -9.28
N ILE A 35 4.90 11.84 -8.23
CA ILE A 35 4.51 12.16 -6.85
C ILE A 35 5.08 13.52 -6.44
N ARG A 36 6.33 13.82 -6.77
CA ARG A 36 6.94 15.13 -6.48
C ARG A 36 6.19 16.26 -7.17
N ALA A 37 5.85 16.08 -8.44
CA ALA A 37 5.07 17.07 -9.19
C ALA A 37 3.72 17.34 -8.52
N GLU A 38 3.05 16.31 -8.01
CA GLU A 38 1.79 16.43 -7.28
C GLU A 38 1.97 17.14 -5.92
N LEU A 39 3.04 16.86 -5.19
CA LEU A 39 3.38 17.57 -3.95
C LEU A 39 3.60 19.08 -4.20
N CYS A 40 4.36 19.43 -5.24
CA CYS A 40 4.55 20.82 -5.63
C CYS A 40 3.21 21.47 -6.04
N ARG A 41 2.39 20.79 -6.82
CA ARG A 41 1.07 21.25 -7.26
C ARG A 41 0.11 21.51 -6.09
N SER A 42 0.15 20.68 -5.08
CA SER A 42 -0.68 20.83 -3.87
C SER A 42 -0.21 21.94 -2.93
N GLY A 43 0.98 22.50 -3.14
CA GLY A 43 1.58 23.50 -2.26
C GLY A 43 2.05 22.96 -0.90
N LEU A 44 2.08 21.64 -0.74
CA LEU A 44 2.44 20.98 0.53
C LEU A 44 3.95 20.81 0.70
N GLU A 45 4.76 21.00 -0.34
CA GLU A 45 6.20 20.76 -0.31
C GLU A 45 6.91 21.50 0.84
N GLY A 46 6.55 22.75 1.10
CA GLY A 46 7.12 23.54 2.19
C GLY A 46 6.72 23.12 3.60
N PHE A 47 5.73 22.24 3.75
CA PHE A 47 5.24 21.74 5.05
C PHE A 47 5.80 20.38 5.43
N ILE A 48 6.51 19.70 4.52
CA ILE A 48 7.03 18.33 4.72
C ILE A 48 8.48 18.37 5.22
N GLY A 49 8.76 19.14 6.27
CA GLY A 49 10.12 19.25 6.83
C GLY A 49 10.68 17.95 7.43
N ALA A 50 9.82 17.01 7.80
CA ALA A 50 10.23 15.72 8.34
C ALA A 50 10.67 14.68 7.27
N GLY A 51 10.48 15.00 5.98
CA GLY A 51 10.82 14.12 4.87
C GLY A 51 9.71 13.13 4.49
N ILE A 52 10.10 12.13 3.70
CA ILE A 52 9.21 11.16 3.06
C ILE A 52 9.31 9.79 3.74
N VAL A 53 8.19 9.13 3.88
CA VAL A 53 8.15 7.75 4.38
C VAL A 53 7.62 6.84 3.26
N LEU A 54 8.48 5.94 2.78
CA LEU A 54 8.08 4.87 1.87
C LEU A 54 7.57 3.68 2.67
N THR A 55 6.51 3.05 2.22
CA THR A 55 5.99 1.84 2.86
C THR A 55 5.41 0.87 1.83
N GLY A 56 5.07 -0.33 2.27
CA GLY A 56 4.66 -1.41 1.37
C GLY A 56 5.80 -2.33 0.99
N GLY A 57 5.51 -3.40 0.25
CA GLY A 57 6.48 -4.42 -0.10
C GLY A 57 7.61 -3.88 -1.00
N THR A 58 7.24 -3.08 -1.98
CA THR A 58 8.17 -2.52 -2.97
C THR A 58 9.11 -1.45 -2.39
N ALA A 59 8.74 -0.83 -1.26
CA ALA A 59 9.63 0.09 -0.55
C ALA A 59 10.91 -0.56 0.00
N LYS A 60 10.96 -1.90 0.00
CA LYS A 60 12.13 -2.70 0.44
C LYS A 60 13.13 -3.00 -0.68
N ILE A 61 12.84 -2.59 -1.90
CA ILE A 61 13.78 -2.77 -3.01
C ILE A 61 15.04 -1.94 -2.70
N GLU A 62 16.19 -2.59 -2.86
CA GLU A 62 17.50 -1.99 -2.68
C GLU A 62 17.66 -0.78 -3.63
N GLY A 63 18.10 0.37 -3.12
CA GLY A 63 18.22 1.60 -3.90
C GLY A 63 16.97 2.47 -3.96
N ALA A 64 15.80 1.97 -3.54
CA ALA A 64 14.54 2.75 -3.63
C ALA A 64 14.54 3.99 -2.72
N VAL A 65 15.13 3.90 -1.54
CA VAL A 65 15.23 5.02 -0.59
C VAL A 65 16.18 6.09 -1.10
N GLU A 66 17.30 5.68 -1.63
CA GLU A 66 18.34 6.55 -2.18
C GLU A 66 17.83 7.31 -3.39
N LEU A 67 17.19 6.62 -4.34
CA LEU A 67 16.59 7.22 -5.52
C LEU A 67 15.45 8.20 -5.12
N ALA A 68 14.62 7.83 -4.16
CA ALA A 68 13.58 8.72 -3.65
C ALA A 68 14.18 9.97 -3.01
N ALA A 69 15.24 9.84 -2.19
CA ALA A 69 15.90 10.98 -1.55
C ALA A 69 16.51 11.93 -2.59
N GLU A 70 17.07 11.39 -3.67
CA GLU A 70 17.60 12.17 -4.79
C GLU A 70 16.49 12.96 -5.51
N ILE A 71 15.35 12.30 -5.82
CA ILE A 71 14.25 12.93 -6.57
C ILE A 71 13.51 13.96 -5.71
N PHE A 72 13.20 13.62 -4.45
CA PHE A 72 12.45 14.52 -3.57
C PHE A 72 13.30 15.63 -2.95
N HIS A 73 14.62 15.51 -2.94
CA HIS A 73 15.58 16.39 -2.24
C HIS A 73 15.25 16.53 -0.74
N MET A 74 14.76 15.45 -0.14
CA MET A 74 14.35 15.36 1.26
C MET A 74 14.85 14.05 1.87
N PRO A 75 14.96 13.98 3.21
CA PRO A 75 15.22 12.73 3.88
C PRO A 75 14.12 11.70 3.59
N VAL A 76 14.50 10.49 3.27
CA VAL A 76 13.57 9.38 3.00
C VAL A 76 13.90 8.20 3.90
N ARG A 77 12.88 7.52 4.39
CA ARG A 77 13.03 6.29 5.17
C ARG A 77 11.94 5.28 4.84
N VAL A 78 12.21 4.01 5.10
CA VAL A 78 11.16 2.98 5.06
C VAL A 78 10.38 3.00 6.37
N GLY A 79 9.05 3.04 6.25
CA GLY A 79 8.13 2.94 7.37
C GLY A 79 7.50 1.55 7.46
N ALA A 80 7.28 1.10 8.69
CA ALA A 80 6.56 -0.13 8.99
C ALA A 80 5.46 0.17 10.00
N PRO A 81 4.43 -0.70 10.11
CA PRO A 81 3.42 -0.57 11.14
C PRO A 81 4.03 -0.49 12.54
N ALA A 82 3.68 0.52 13.30
CA ALA A 82 4.18 0.78 14.66
C ALA A 82 3.02 0.83 15.65
N ASN A 83 3.34 0.66 16.96
CA ASN A 83 2.38 0.74 18.06
C ASN A 83 1.23 -0.28 17.97
N ILE A 84 1.48 -1.44 17.36
CA ILE A 84 0.51 -2.52 17.26
C ILE A 84 0.86 -3.62 18.24
N LYS A 85 -0.16 -4.10 18.96
CA LYS A 85 -0.05 -5.33 19.76
C LYS A 85 -0.32 -6.51 18.84
N GLY A 86 0.57 -7.48 18.75
CA GLY A 86 0.40 -8.66 17.91
C GLY A 86 1.73 -9.32 17.55
N LEU A 87 1.69 -10.18 16.55
CA LEU A 87 2.86 -10.90 16.05
C LEU A 87 3.85 -9.94 15.40
N ASP A 88 5.13 -10.14 15.62
CA ASP A 88 6.19 -9.31 15.04
C ASP A 88 6.19 -9.30 13.50
N ILE A 89 5.65 -10.33 12.87
CA ILE A 89 5.50 -10.42 11.43
C ILE A 89 4.71 -9.23 10.84
N VAL A 90 3.71 -8.71 11.56
CA VAL A 90 2.89 -7.58 11.07
C VAL A 90 3.62 -6.23 11.11
N LYS A 91 4.77 -6.15 11.77
CA LYS A 91 5.65 -4.98 11.79
C LYS A 91 6.48 -4.81 10.52
N ASN A 92 6.25 -5.65 9.51
CA ASN A 92 6.92 -5.54 8.22
C ASN A 92 6.20 -4.50 7.33
N PRO A 93 6.92 -3.66 6.57
CA PRO A 93 6.33 -2.69 5.63
C PRO A 93 5.28 -3.28 4.69
N ILE A 94 5.41 -4.54 4.29
CA ILE A 94 4.46 -5.23 3.38
C ILE A 94 3.03 -5.25 3.93
N HIS A 95 2.86 -5.18 5.25
CA HIS A 95 1.55 -5.25 5.90
C HIS A 95 0.96 -3.87 6.21
N ALA A 96 1.67 -2.78 5.87
CA ALA A 96 1.28 -1.43 6.27
C ALA A 96 -0.14 -1.05 5.84
N THR A 97 -0.53 -1.34 4.60
CA THR A 97 -1.87 -1.04 4.10
C THR A 97 -2.95 -1.84 4.84
N GLY A 98 -2.76 -3.15 5.00
CA GLY A 98 -3.73 -4.00 5.71
C GLY A 98 -3.90 -3.61 7.17
N VAL A 99 -2.80 -3.36 7.86
CA VAL A 99 -2.82 -2.88 9.25
C VAL A 99 -3.48 -1.50 9.35
N GLY A 100 -3.15 -0.59 8.42
CA GLY A 100 -3.75 0.75 8.38
C GLY A 100 -5.27 0.70 8.19
N LEU A 101 -5.77 -0.14 7.29
CA LEU A 101 -7.20 -0.33 7.07
C LEU A 101 -7.91 -0.88 8.31
N LEU A 102 -7.30 -1.84 9.01
CA LEU A 102 -7.87 -2.39 10.25
C LEU A 102 -7.93 -1.34 11.35
N LEU A 103 -6.87 -0.55 11.53
CA LEU A 103 -6.84 0.53 12.52
C LEU A 103 -7.86 1.62 12.21
N TYR A 104 -7.94 2.03 10.95
CA TYR A 104 -8.93 3.00 10.47
C TYR A 104 -10.36 2.52 10.71
N GLY A 105 -10.68 1.26 10.31
CA GLY A 105 -11.98 0.68 10.56
C GLY A 105 -12.33 0.58 12.04
N ALA A 106 -11.38 0.15 12.88
CA ALA A 106 -11.58 0.08 14.33
C ALA A 106 -11.82 1.44 14.97
N GLN A 107 -11.19 2.51 14.49
CA GLN A 107 -11.41 3.87 14.95
C GLN A 107 -12.81 4.37 14.56
N HIS A 108 -13.22 4.19 13.30
CA HIS A 108 -14.52 4.61 12.81
C HIS A 108 -15.69 3.87 13.48
N LEU A 109 -15.52 2.58 13.77
CA LEU A 109 -16.51 1.82 14.52
C LEU A 109 -16.70 2.37 15.96
N LYS A 110 -15.63 2.83 16.62
CA LYS A 110 -15.70 3.46 17.93
C LYS A 110 -16.38 4.84 17.90
N GLU A 111 -16.21 5.58 16.81
CA GLU A 111 -16.83 6.89 16.61
C GLU A 111 -18.29 6.81 16.18
N GLY A 112 -18.84 5.58 16.00
CA GLY A 112 -20.23 5.34 15.60
C GLY A 112 -20.58 5.84 14.19
N LYS A 113 -19.57 6.13 13.38
CA LYS A 113 -19.77 6.50 11.97
C LYS A 113 -19.76 5.24 11.12
N PRO A 114 -20.84 4.91 10.40
CA PRO A 114 -20.79 3.88 9.38
C PRO A 114 -19.79 4.32 8.31
N SER A 115 -18.79 3.49 8.03
CA SER A 115 -17.69 3.80 7.11
C SER A 115 -18.06 3.70 5.63
N VAL A 116 -19.32 3.60 5.30
CA VAL A 116 -19.79 3.52 3.91
C VAL A 116 -21.08 4.31 3.80
N ASP A 117 -21.02 5.48 3.19
CA ASP A 117 -22.16 6.18 2.60
C ASP A 117 -22.61 5.47 1.29
N GLU A 118 -22.61 4.18 1.28
CA GLU A 118 -23.42 3.40 0.37
C GLU A 118 -24.48 2.71 1.21
N GLU A 119 -25.68 3.24 1.18
CA GLU A 119 -26.91 2.48 1.35
C GLU A 119 -26.93 1.35 0.30
N VAL A 120 -26.02 0.40 0.42
CA VAL A 120 -26.35 -0.94 -0.06
C VAL A 120 -27.52 -1.34 0.81
N GLU A 121 -28.70 -1.44 0.22
CA GLU A 121 -29.93 -1.94 0.84
C GLU A 121 -29.73 -3.38 1.37
N VAL A 122 -28.79 -3.55 2.29
CA VAL A 122 -28.62 -4.81 3.03
C VAL A 122 -29.86 -5.08 3.88
N THR A 123 -30.57 -4.02 4.29
CA THR A 123 -31.89 -4.12 4.93
C THR A 123 -32.91 -4.86 4.06
N GLY A 124 -32.85 -4.69 2.74
CA GLY A 124 -33.74 -5.41 1.82
C GLY A 124 -33.45 -6.90 1.71
N VAL A 125 -32.16 -7.28 1.70
CA VAL A 125 -31.73 -8.69 1.55
C VAL A 125 -31.92 -9.45 2.87
N VAL A 126 -31.49 -8.88 4.00
CA VAL A 126 -31.66 -9.49 5.33
C VAL A 126 -33.13 -9.56 5.71
N GLY A 127 -33.93 -8.56 5.34
CA GLY A 127 -35.40 -8.59 5.49
C GLY A 127 -36.07 -9.73 4.70
N LYS A 128 -35.68 -9.88 3.43
CA LYS A 128 -36.19 -10.97 2.57
C LYS A 128 -35.76 -12.35 3.05
N ILE A 129 -34.52 -12.50 3.55
CA ILE A 129 -34.04 -13.78 4.13
C ILE A 129 -34.83 -14.11 5.42
N LYS A 130 -35.04 -13.15 6.32
CA LYS A 130 -35.86 -13.34 7.52
C LYS A 130 -37.29 -13.72 7.19
N GLN A 131 -37.89 -13.06 6.22
CA GLN A 131 -39.27 -13.34 5.79
C GLN A 131 -39.38 -14.73 5.15
N TRP A 132 -38.43 -15.09 4.29
CA TRP A 132 -38.35 -16.41 3.67
C TRP A 132 -38.22 -17.56 4.70
N ILE A 133 -37.38 -17.39 5.74
CA ILE A 133 -37.23 -18.35 6.83
C ILE A 133 -38.55 -18.49 7.60
N LYS A 134 -39.24 -17.38 7.87
CA LYS A 134 -40.51 -17.40 8.63
C LYS A 134 -41.68 -18.03 7.87
N GLU A 135 -41.65 -17.98 6.53
CA GLU A 135 -42.67 -18.59 5.66
C GLU A 135 -42.41 -20.07 5.33
N ASN A 136 -41.18 -20.56 5.52
CA ASN A 136 -40.81 -21.94 5.16
C ASN A 136 -40.41 -22.84 6.34
N PHE A 137 -40.39 -22.29 7.56
CA PHE A 137 -40.14 -23.00 8.82
C PHE A 137 -41.01 -22.44 9.95
#